data_f5a88052e0fd1e2eef52b5e33af3e096
#
_entry.id   f5a88052e0fd1e2eef52b5e33af3e096
#
_cell.length_a   1.000
_cell.length_b   1.000
_cell.length_c   1.000
_cell.angle_alpha   90.00
_cell.angle_beta   90.00
_cell.angle_gamma   90.00
#
_symmetry.space_group_name_H-M   'P 1'
#
loop_
_entity.id
_entity.type
_entity.pdbx_description
1 polymer ?
#
loop_
_entity_poly.entity_id
_entity_poly.type
_entity_poly.pdbx_seq_one_letter_code
_entity_poly.pdbx_strand_id
1 'polypeptide(L)'
;YGHELEKTLHDADSKESGATIFGYHVSDPENYGVVEFDKSGKAVSLEEKPEVPKSKYAVPGLYFYDQQVCSIAKDLKPSPRGELEITDLNRVYLEGGNLSVEVMGRGTAWLDTGSHDNLASATDFVKVIERRQGLKIACLEEIALYKKWMSTDELEKAVTAHGSSSYGEYL
;
A
#
# COMPACT_ATOMS: atom_id res chain seq x y z
N TYR A 1 5.31 0.34 5.82
CA TYR A 1 5.90 0.96 7.02
C TYR A 1 6.80 2.11 6.61
N GLY A 2 6.67 3.28 7.26
CA GLY A 2 7.55 4.42 6.97
C GLY A 2 7.13 5.71 7.65
N HIS A 3 8.05 6.65 7.67
CA HIS A 3 7.82 7.98 8.19
C HIS A 3 6.82 8.74 7.28
N GLU A 4 5.95 9.54 7.88
CA GLU A 4 4.92 10.33 7.19
C GLU A 4 3.84 9.53 6.42
N LEU A 5 3.77 8.19 6.58
CA LEU A 5 2.76 7.39 5.89
C LEU A 5 1.33 7.87 6.22
N GLU A 6 1.05 8.20 7.48
CA GLU A 6 -0.27 8.71 7.90
C GLU A 6 -0.66 9.99 7.14
N LYS A 7 0.27 10.94 7.02
CA LYS A 7 0.05 12.18 6.27
C LYS A 7 -0.24 11.90 4.81
N THR A 8 0.59 11.05 4.19
CA THR A 8 0.45 10.66 2.79
C THR A 8 -0.91 9.99 2.51
N LEU A 9 -1.38 9.12 3.43
CA LEU A 9 -2.70 8.49 3.32
C LEU A 9 -3.82 9.53 3.47
N HIS A 10 -3.71 10.43 4.43
CA HIS A 10 -4.70 11.50 4.63
C HIS A 10 -4.78 12.43 3.41
N ASP A 11 -3.64 12.81 2.85
CA ASP A 11 -3.58 13.66 1.66
C ASP A 11 -4.23 12.96 0.45
N ALA A 12 -4.05 11.64 0.31
CA ALA A 12 -4.71 10.85 -0.73
C ALA A 12 -6.23 10.73 -0.51
N ASP A 13 -6.66 10.48 0.74
CA ASP A 13 -8.08 10.34 1.13
C ASP A 13 -8.87 11.66 1.02
N SER A 14 -8.18 12.80 1.15
CA SER A 14 -8.82 14.12 1.05
C SER A 14 -9.20 14.54 -0.37
N LYS A 15 -8.80 13.80 -1.41
CA LYS A 15 -9.13 14.08 -2.79
C LYS A 15 -10.56 13.66 -3.11
N GLU A 16 -11.38 14.59 -3.54
CA GLU A 16 -12.82 14.34 -3.78
C GLU A 16 -13.12 13.57 -5.07
N SER A 17 -12.18 13.52 -6.02
CA SER A 17 -12.39 12.88 -7.32
C SER A 17 -11.09 12.30 -7.89
N GLY A 18 -11.25 11.34 -8.80
CA GLY A 18 -10.16 10.64 -9.46
C GLY A 18 -9.61 9.47 -8.66
N ALA A 19 -8.41 9.04 -9.03
CA ALA A 19 -7.69 7.98 -8.33
C ALA A 19 -6.33 8.48 -7.85
N THR A 20 -5.90 7.97 -6.70
CA THR A 20 -4.53 8.12 -6.22
C THR A 20 -3.92 6.74 -6.02
N ILE A 21 -2.82 6.50 -6.69
CA ILE A 21 -1.97 5.31 -6.53
C ILE A 21 -0.61 5.73 -6.00
N PHE A 22 0.20 4.75 -5.63
CA PHE A 22 1.54 5.00 -5.10
C PHE A 22 2.59 4.41 -6.02
N GLY A 23 3.75 5.07 -6.09
CA GLY A 23 4.93 4.60 -6.81
C GLY A 23 6.06 4.31 -5.83
N TYR A 24 6.59 3.10 -5.85
CA TYR A 24 7.70 2.66 -5.01
C TYR A 24 8.87 2.20 -5.86
N HIS A 25 10.07 2.74 -5.61
CA HIS A 25 11.26 2.38 -6.37
C HIS A 25 11.76 0.98 -5.98
N VAL A 26 11.82 0.08 -6.97
CA VAL A 26 12.26 -1.32 -6.81
C VAL A 26 13.45 -1.66 -7.70
N SER A 27 14.11 -2.77 -7.41
CA SER A 27 15.19 -3.33 -8.23
C SER A 27 14.70 -4.22 -9.36
N ASP A 28 13.52 -4.79 -9.22
CA ASP A 28 12.90 -5.86 -10.03
C ASP A 28 11.48 -5.47 -10.50
N PRO A 29 11.34 -4.35 -11.24
CA PRO A 29 10.02 -3.80 -11.62
C PRO A 29 9.18 -4.72 -12.49
N GLU A 30 9.79 -5.68 -13.22
CA GLU A 30 9.11 -6.65 -14.06
C GLU A 30 8.12 -7.56 -13.32
N ASN A 31 8.21 -7.61 -12.00
CA ASN A 31 7.32 -8.44 -11.17
C ASN A 31 6.01 -7.73 -10.78
N TYR A 32 5.87 -6.45 -11.08
CA TYR A 32 4.80 -5.57 -10.57
C TYR A 32 4.12 -4.77 -11.69
N GLY A 33 3.01 -4.14 -11.36
CA GLY A 33 2.52 -3.01 -12.15
C GLY A 33 3.54 -1.87 -12.09
N VAL A 34 3.88 -1.30 -13.23
CA VAL A 34 4.92 -0.25 -13.35
C VAL A 34 4.31 1.05 -13.85
N VAL A 35 4.63 2.15 -13.16
CA VAL A 35 4.27 3.50 -13.58
C VAL A 35 5.47 4.22 -14.18
N GLU A 36 5.27 4.83 -15.34
CA GLU A 36 6.27 5.69 -16.01
C GLU A 36 5.90 7.17 -15.82
N PHE A 37 6.92 8.00 -15.61
CA PHE A 37 6.77 9.44 -15.44
C PHE A 37 7.46 10.19 -16.58
N ASP A 38 6.87 11.31 -16.98
CA ASP A 38 7.55 12.28 -17.83
C ASP A 38 8.55 13.14 -17.02
N LYS A 39 9.23 14.07 -17.74
CA LYS A 39 10.22 14.96 -17.11
C LYS A 39 9.64 15.92 -16.07
N SER A 40 8.33 16.12 -16.08
CA SER A 40 7.62 16.97 -15.10
C SER A 40 7.19 16.19 -13.87
N GLY A 41 7.36 14.86 -13.84
CA GLY A 41 6.90 13.96 -12.79
C GLY A 41 5.45 13.52 -12.92
N LYS A 42 4.81 13.76 -14.06
CA LYS A 42 3.46 13.31 -14.35
C LYS A 42 3.49 11.87 -14.87
N ALA A 43 2.60 11.01 -14.37
CA ALA A 43 2.43 9.66 -14.89
C ALA A 43 1.95 9.70 -16.36
N VAL A 44 2.60 8.91 -17.21
CA VAL A 44 2.32 8.84 -18.65
C VAL A 44 1.98 7.43 -19.13
N SER A 45 2.39 6.40 -18.42
CA SER A 45 2.00 5.02 -18.73
C SER A 45 1.91 4.16 -17.48
N LEU A 46 1.11 3.10 -17.59
CA LEU A 46 0.96 2.03 -16.60
C LEU A 46 0.99 0.69 -17.32
N GLU A 47 1.86 -0.21 -16.91
CA GLU A 47 2.02 -1.54 -17.53
C GLU A 47 2.05 -2.61 -16.43
N GLU A 48 1.26 -3.68 -16.60
CA GLU A 48 1.27 -4.82 -15.68
C GLU A 48 2.38 -5.79 -16.07
N LYS A 49 3.31 -6.03 -15.16
CA LYS A 49 4.41 -6.99 -15.29
C LYS A 49 5.08 -6.96 -16.67
N PRO A 50 5.59 -5.79 -17.08
CA PRO A 50 6.19 -5.64 -18.41
C PRO A 50 7.47 -6.46 -18.55
N GLU A 51 7.68 -7.12 -19.69
CA GLU A 51 8.94 -7.80 -19.98
C GLU A 51 10.13 -6.83 -20.03
N VAL A 52 9.89 -5.60 -20.47
CA VAL A 52 10.87 -4.53 -20.53
C VAL A 52 10.31 -3.29 -19.82
N PRO A 53 10.53 -3.15 -18.51
CA PRO A 53 10.00 -2.04 -17.72
C PRO A 53 10.54 -0.69 -18.19
N LYS A 54 9.65 0.30 -18.38
CA LYS A 54 10.01 1.66 -18.76
C LYS A 54 10.48 2.51 -17.59
N SER A 55 10.22 2.08 -16.38
CA SER A 55 10.67 2.73 -15.14
C SER A 55 10.96 1.71 -14.05
N LYS A 56 11.49 2.19 -12.92
CA LYS A 56 11.70 1.37 -11.72
C LYS A 56 10.66 1.63 -10.62
N TYR A 57 9.55 2.25 -10.96
CA TYR A 57 8.50 2.53 -9.99
C TYR A 57 7.39 1.51 -10.10
N ALA A 58 7.40 0.56 -9.14
CA ALA A 58 6.31 -0.39 -8.94
C ALA A 58 5.11 0.30 -8.28
N VAL A 59 3.92 -0.20 -8.57
CA VAL A 59 2.66 0.28 -7.96
C VAL A 59 2.28 -0.67 -6.83
N PRO A 60 2.47 -0.27 -5.54
CA PRO A 60 2.00 -1.04 -4.40
C PRO A 60 0.48 -1.23 -4.39
N GLY A 61 0.01 -2.29 -3.72
CA GLY A 61 -1.42 -2.59 -3.54
C GLY A 61 -2.13 -1.64 -2.58
N LEU A 62 -1.98 -0.35 -2.77
CA LEU A 62 -2.59 0.72 -1.99
C LEU A 62 -3.21 1.74 -2.94
N TYR A 63 -4.53 1.90 -2.88
CA TYR A 63 -5.30 2.68 -3.84
C TYR A 63 -6.37 3.51 -3.16
N PHE A 64 -6.59 4.75 -3.64
CA PHE A 64 -7.72 5.58 -3.29
C PHE A 64 -8.48 5.91 -4.56
N TYR A 65 -9.78 5.71 -4.54
CA TYR A 65 -10.64 5.91 -5.70
C TYR A 65 -11.89 6.70 -5.34
N ASP A 66 -12.39 7.47 -6.28
CA ASP A 66 -13.70 8.07 -6.19
C ASP A 66 -14.83 7.05 -6.42
N GLN A 67 -16.07 7.51 -6.35
CA GLN A 67 -17.24 6.65 -6.47
C GLN A 67 -17.39 5.97 -7.85
N GLN A 68 -16.68 6.42 -8.88
CA GLN A 68 -16.77 5.86 -10.22
C GLN A 68 -16.08 4.49 -10.32
N VAL A 69 -15.20 4.16 -9.38
CA VAL A 69 -14.41 2.92 -9.39
C VAL A 69 -15.27 1.67 -9.57
N CYS A 70 -16.43 1.60 -8.90
CA CYS A 70 -17.31 0.44 -8.99
C CYS A 70 -17.93 0.27 -10.39
N SER A 71 -18.19 1.36 -11.09
CA SER A 71 -18.69 1.32 -12.47
C SER A 71 -17.57 0.92 -13.43
N ILE A 72 -16.42 1.54 -13.32
CA ILE A 72 -15.25 1.21 -14.14
C ILE A 72 -14.84 -0.24 -13.98
N ALA A 73 -14.80 -0.75 -12.74
CA ALA A 73 -14.43 -2.13 -12.45
C ALA A 73 -15.37 -3.17 -13.08
N LYS A 74 -16.67 -2.86 -13.20
CA LYS A 74 -17.65 -3.75 -13.86
C LYS A 74 -17.43 -3.89 -15.35
N ASP A 75 -16.86 -2.89 -16.00
CA ASP A 75 -16.65 -2.83 -17.44
C ASP A 75 -15.26 -3.37 -17.86
N LEU A 76 -14.39 -3.72 -16.88
CA LEU A 76 -13.09 -4.32 -17.14
C LEU A 76 -13.23 -5.67 -17.86
N LYS A 77 -12.28 -5.91 -18.75
CA LYS A 77 -12.15 -7.20 -19.46
C LYS A 77 -10.89 -7.92 -18.97
N PRO A 78 -10.90 -9.25 -18.97
CA PRO A 78 -9.69 -10.00 -18.64
C PRO A 78 -8.52 -9.63 -19.58
N SER A 79 -7.35 -9.50 -19.01
CA SER A 79 -6.08 -9.29 -19.72
C SER A 79 -5.73 -10.54 -20.55
N PRO A 80 -4.68 -10.49 -21.39
CA PRO A 80 -4.15 -11.69 -22.07
C PRO A 80 -3.73 -12.80 -21.10
N ARG A 81 -3.52 -12.50 -19.82
CA ARG A 81 -3.25 -13.45 -18.74
C ARG A 81 -4.52 -14.14 -18.21
N GLY A 82 -5.71 -13.69 -18.64
CA GLY A 82 -7.01 -14.20 -18.19
C GLY A 82 -7.49 -13.64 -16.86
N GLU A 83 -6.84 -12.58 -16.35
CA GLU A 83 -7.12 -11.93 -15.07
C GLU A 83 -7.70 -10.52 -15.27
N LEU A 84 -8.57 -10.08 -14.34
CA LEU A 84 -8.97 -8.68 -14.25
C LEU A 84 -7.85 -7.92 -13.50
N GLU A 85 -7.14 -7.06 -14.22
CA GLU A 85 -5.97 -6.37 -13.69
C GLU A 85 -6.35 -5.03 -13.06
N ILE A 86 -5.86 -4.79 -11.84
CA ILE A 86 -6.00 -3.46 -11.21
C ILE A 86 -5.28 -2.38 -12.01
N THR A 87 -4.22 -2.74 -12.72
CA THR A 87 -3.47 -1.85 -13.59
C THR A 87 -4.35 -1.32 -14.73
N ASP A 88 -5.27 -2.13 -15.29
CA ASP A 88 -6.20 -1.68 -16.32
C ASP A 88 -7.23 -0.69 -15.77
N LEU A 89 -7.71 -0.90 -14.54
CA LEU A 89 -8.55 0.07 -13.84
C LEU A 89 -7.83 1.41 -13.66
N ASN A 90 -6.59 1.38 -13.18
CA ASN A 90 -5.77 2.58 -13.00
C ASN A 90 -5.50 3.28 -14.33
N ARG A 91 -5.37 2.53 -15.43
CA ARG A 91 -5.17 3.08 -16.77
C ARG A 91 -6.39 3.88 -17.24
N VAL A 92 -7.61 3.46 -16.94
CA VAL A 92 -8.82 4.26 -17.24
C VAL A 92 -8.75 5.64 -16.59
N TYR A 93 -8.33 5.73 -15.32
CA TYR A 93 -8.13 7.01 -14.65
C TYR A 93 -6.97 7.84 -15.26
N LEU A 94 -5.89 7.16 -15.66
CA LEU A 94 -4.76 7.83 -16.33
C LEU A 94 -5.18 8.45 -17.66
N GLU A 95 -5.87 7.70 -18.52
CA GLU A 95 -6.37 8.15 -19.82
C GLU A 95 -7.40 9.27 -19.69
N GLY A 96 -8.22 9.22 -18.63
CA GLY A 96 -9.15 10.28 -18.27
C GLY A 96 -8.50 11.53 -17.67
N GLY A 97 -7.18 11.52 -17.44
CA GLY A 97 -6.46 12.63 -16.82
C GLY A 97 -6.72 12.82 -15.33
N ASN A 98 -7.31 11.81 -14.68
CA ASN A 98 -7.77 11.85 -13.28
C ASN A 98 -6.96 10.91 -12.36
N LEU A 99 -5.73 10.52 -12.76
CA LEU A 99 -4.83 9.73 -11.94
C LEU A 99 -3.77 10.60 -11.28
N SER A 100 -3.65 10.49 -9.98
CA SER A 100 -2.53 11.02 -9.19
C SER A 100 -1.61 9.88 -8.77
N VAL A 101 -0.31 10.13 -8.77
CA VAL A 101 0.68 9.17 -8.26
C VAL A 101 1.51 9.83 -7.17
N GLU A 102 1.47 9.25 -5.97
CA GLU A 102 2.30 9.68 -4.84
C GLU A 102 3.55 8.80 -4.77
N VAL A 103 4.72 9.40 -4.90
CA VAL A 103 5.98 8.66 -4.85
C VAL A 103 6.41 8.45 -3.41
N MET A 104 6.52 7.19 -3.00
CA MET A 104 6.97 6.81 -1.67
C MET A 104 8.48 7.06 -1.52
N GLY A 105 8.85 7.80 -0.49
CA GLY A 105 10.23 8.18 -0.22
C GLY A 105 11.09 7.01 0.29
N ARG A 106 12.40 7.22 0.33
CA ARG A 106 13.40 6.24 0.80
C ARG A 106 13.20 5.76 2.25
N GLY A 107 12.50 6.52 3.08
CA GLY A 107 12.17 6.14 4.45
C GLY A 107 11.00 5.16 4.56
N THR A 108 10.39 4.80 3.45
CA THR A 108 9.29 3.84 3.39
C THR A 108 9.82 2.46 3.04
N ALA A 109 9.36 1.44 3.77
CA ALA A 109 9.56 0.04 3.44
C ALA A 109 8.22 -0.54 2.96
N TRP A 110 8.17 -0.89 1.69
CA TRP A 110 7.12 -1.71 1.11
C TRP A 110 7.69 -3.09 0.83
N LEU A 111 7.06 -4.11 1.34
CA LEU A 111 7.47 -5.51 1.23
C LEU A 111 6.29 -6.30 0.68
N ASP A 112 6.44 -6.83 -0.52
CA ASP A 112 5.53 -7.82 -1.06
C ASP A 112 5.67 -9.14 -0.31
N THR A 113 4.57 -9.86 -0.10
CA THR A 113 4.54 -11.14 0.61
C THR A 113 4.02 -12.28 -0.28
N GLY A 114 4.08 -12.10 -1.59
CA GLY A 114 3.53 -13.04 -2.57
C GLY A 114 4.35 -14.33 -2.76
N SER A 115 5.57 -14.40 -2.21
CA SER A 115 6.38 -15.62 -2.21
C SER A 115 6.83 -15.98 -0.80
N HIS A 116 7.25 -17.24 -0.58
CA HIS A 116 7.77 -17.68 0.72
C HIS A 116 9.04 -16.89 1.13
N ASP A 117 9.92 -16.58 0.19
CA ASP A 117 11.14 -15.83 0.46
C ASP A 117 10.83 -14.38 0.81
N ASN A 118 9.88 -13.75 0.10
CA ASN A 118 9.44 -12.39 0.39
C ASN A 118 8.73 -12.31 1.75
N LEU A 119 7.90 -13.30 2.10
CA LEU A 119 7.25 -13.38 3.40
C LEU A 119 8.27 -13.52 4.54
N ALA A 120 9.31 -14.37 4.36
CA ALA A 120 10.38 -14.51 5.31
C ALA A 120 11.15 -13.19 5.49
N SER A 121 11.49 -12.51 4.40
CA SER A 121 12.15 -11.21 4.42
C SER A 121 11.32 -10.14 5.13
N ALA A 122 10.02 -10.10 4.89
CA ALA A 122 9.10 -9.18 5.57
C ALA A 122 9.04 -9.48 7.09
N THR A 123 9.00 -10.75 7.46
CA THR A 123 9.03 -11.19 8.86
C THR A 123 10.32 -10.76 9.56
N ASP A 124 11.46 -10.95 8.92
CA ASP A 124 12.76 -10.53 9.49
C ASP A 124 12.85 -9.01 9.61
N PHE A 125 12.36 -8.26 8.63
CA PHE A 125 12.30 -6.80 8.70
C PHE A 125 11.49 -6.33 9.92
N VAL A 126 10.24 -6.83 10.07
CA VAL A 126 9.37 -6.49 11.21
C VAL A 126 10.06 -6.83 12.53
N LYS A 127 10.60 -8.03 12.66
CA LYS A 127 11.30 -8.50 13.84
C LYS A 127 12.50 -7.63 14.24
N VAL A 128 13.29 -7.17 13.25
CA VAL A 128 14.44 -6.30 13.50
C VAL A 128 13.98 -4.93 14.02
N ILE A 129 12.98 -4.33 13.39
CA ILE A 129 12.45 -3.02 13.79
C ILE A 129 11.83 -3.09 15.19
N GLU A 130 10.92 -4.05 15.43
CA GLU A 130 10.26 -4.22 16.73
C GLU A 130 11.25 -4.46 17.86
N ARG A 131 12.24 -5.33 17.65
CA ARG A 131 13.28 -5.59 18.64
C ARG A 131 14.13 -4.36 18.95
N ARG A 132 14.39 -3.53 17.94
CA ARG A 132 15.21 -2.34 18.09
C ARG A 132 14.48 -1.20 18.78
N GLN A 133 13.21 -1.01 18.45
CA GLN A 133 12.39 0.09 18.96
C GLN A 133 11.63 -0.26 20.25
N GLY A 134 11.37 -1.55 20.48
CA GLY A 134 10.49 -1.98 21.57
C GLY A 134 9.01 -1.69 21.33
N LEU A 135 8.65 -1.32 20.09
CA LEU A 135 7.29 -1.00 19.66
C LEU A 135 6.82 -2.01 18.62
N LYS A 136 5.52 -2.31 18.63
CA LYS A 136 4.91 -3.19 17.62
C LYS A 136 4.58 -2.42 16.34
N ILE A 137 4.84 -3.05 15.18
CA ILE A 137 4.38 -2.56 13.89
C ILE A 137 2.92 -2.98 13.70
N ALA A 138 2.08 -2.02 13.29
CA ALA A 138 0.66 -2.23 13.02
C ALA A 138 -0.11 -2.88 14.19
N CYS A 139 0.21 -2.49 15.43
CA CYS A 139 -0.57 -2.88 16.61
C CYS A 139 -1.92 -2.17 16.55
N LEU A 140 -2.98 -2.92 16.21
CA LEU A 140 -4.30 -2.35 15.94
C LEU A 140 -4.92 -1.73 17.19
N GLU A 141 -4.73 -2.34 18.35
CA GLU A 141 -5.24 -1.86 19.63
C GLU A 141 -4.57 -0.54 20.03
N GLU A 142 -3.24 -0.45 19.88
CA GLU A 142 -2.49 0.79 20.15
C GLU A 142 -2.94 1.91 19.22
N ILE A 143 -3.10 1.63 17.92
CA ILE A 143 -3.60 2.60 16.93
C ILE A 143 -5.01 3.04 17.29
N ALA A 144 -5.90 2.10 17.60
CA ALA A 144 -7.30 2.38 17.94
C ALA A 144 -7.43 3.22 19.22
N LEU A 145 -6.61 2.93 20.24
CA LEU A 145 -6.56 3.72 21.46
C LEU A 145 -6.06 5.15 21.18
N TYR A 146 -4.94 5.28 20.43
CA TYR A 146 -4.39 6.59 20.06
C TYR A 146 -5.37 7.44 19.26
N LYS A 147 -6.10 6.81 18.31
CA LYS A 147 -7.14 7.44 17.49
C LYS A 147 -8.47 7.65 18.23
N LYS A 148 -8.58 7.20 19.47
CA LYS A 148 -9.83 7.26 20.29
C LYS A 148 -10.98 6.47 19.67
N TRP A 149 -10.68 5.42 18.91
CA TRP A 149 -11.65 4.46 18.38
C TRP A 149 -11.93 3.32 19.37
N MET A 150 -11.07 3.20 20.38
CA MET A 150 -11.17 2.21 21.44
C MET A 150 -11.03 2.94 22.79
N SER A 151 -11.80 2.51 23.78
CA SER A 151 -11.70 2.95 25.17
C SER A 151 -10.66 2.12 25.93
N THR A 152 -10.23 2.61 27.10
CA THR A 152 -9.34 1.86 28.00
C THR A 152 -9.95 0.54 28.45
N ASP A 153 -11.27 0.51 28.74
CA ASP A 153 -11.98 -0.72 29.16
C ASP A 153 -12.00 -1.78 28.04
N GLU A 154 -12.07 -1.35 26.79
CA GLU A 154 -11.99 -2.27 25.63
C GLU A 154 -10.56 -2.78 25.43
N LEU A 155 -9.55 -1.93 25.66
CA LEU A 155 -8.15 -2.35 25.66
C LEU A 155 -7.88 -3.40 26.73
N GLU A 156 -8.36 -3.23 27.96
CA GLU A 156 -8.21 -4.21 29.06
C GLU A 156 -8.83 -5.58 28.70
N LYS A 157 -9.95 -5.58 27.98
CA LYS A 157 -10.55 -6.82 27.44
C LYS A 157 -9.66 -7.46 26.38
N ALA A 158 -9.07 -6.66 25.48
CA ALA A 158 -8.15 -7.17 24.47
C ALA A 158 -6.89 -7.77 25.12
N VAL A 159 -6.28 -7.08 26.09
CA VAL A 159 -5.15 -7.60 26.89
C VAL A 159 -5.50 -8.96 27.50
N THR A 160 -6.68 -9.06 28.14
CA THR A 160 -7.16 -10.30 28.73
C THR A 160 -7.32 -11.42 27.70
N ALA A 161 -7.82 -11.10 26.51
CA ALA A 161 -8.00 -12.06 25.41
C ALA A 161 -6.67 -12.58 24.85
N HIS A 162 -5.64 -11.73 24.80
CA HIS A 162 -4.30 -12.12 24.34
C HIS A 162 -3.50 -12.89 25.42
N GLY A 163 -3.92 -12.81 26.68
CA GLY A 163 -3.33 -13.54 27.82
C GLY A 163 -1.84 -13.21 28.01
N SER A 164 -1.06 -14.24 28.39
CA SER A 164 0.39 -14.14 28.64
C SER A 164 1.25 -14.21 27.37
N SER A 165 0.68 -13.91 26.19
CA SER A 165 1.47 -13.79 24.97
C SER A 165 2.34 -12.52 24.99
N SER A 166 3.45 -12.52 24.25
CA SER A 166 4.30 -11.31 24.12
C SER A 166 3.59 -10.11 23.53
N TYR A 167 2.46 -10.33 22.84
CA TYR A 167 1.59 -9.28 22.34
C TYR A 167 0.71 -8.71 23.46
N GLY A 168 0.08 -9.59 24.26
CA GLY A 168 -0.68 -9.17 25.43
C GLY A 168 0.15 -8.46 26.50
N GLU A 169 1.42 -8.86 26.67
CA GLU A 169 2.37 -8.17 27.56
C GLU A 169 2.78 -6.78 27.07
N TYR A 170 2.72 -6.56 25.76
CA TYR A 170 3.00 -5.27 25.13
C TYR A 170 1.83 -4.29 25.28
N LEU A 171 0.60 -4.75 25.12
CA LEU A 171 -0.62 -3.93 25.26
C LEU A 171 -0.80 -3.42 26.69
#